data_6048f7047a2afe973352e99726242aa2
#
_entry.id   6048f7047a2afe973352e99726242aa2
#
_cell.length_a   1.000
_cell.length_b   1.000
_cell.length_c   1.000
_cell.angle_alpha   90.00
_cell.angle_beta   90.00
_cell.angle_gamma   90.00
#
_symmetry.space_group_name_H-M   'P 1'
#
loop_
_entity.id
_entity.type
_entity.pdbx_description
1 polymer ?
#
loop_
_entity_poly.entity_id
_entity_poly.type
_entity_poly.pdbx_seq_one_letter_code
_entity_poly.pdbx_strand_id
1 'polypeptide(L)'
;MSLPTDAAETANPGAVNPVAVNLWSNADHATQYLARRSTFPWRDTAYEHLMEWIPETPRRVLDLGCGDGLVAGRVFDACPGVEVLACDFSAAMLTRARERFAATPLVTVVEHDLDEPLPADWGQFDAVVSAFAIHHVGDERKHALYAEVLQRLEPGGVFSNLEHVASPTGELHRAWLEALGTAPEDDDPSNKLASMEVQLEWLRDLGYEQVDCHYKWREIALLGAKKPR
;
A
#
# COMPACT_ATOMS: atom_id res chain seq x y z
N MET A 1 36.59 -28.12 -38.95
CA MET A 1 35.21 -28.00 -38.44
C MET A 1 35.27 -27.01 -37.29
N SER A 2 35.10 -25.72 -37.62
CA SER A 2 35.31 -24.59 -36.67
C SER A 2 33.97 -24.22 -36.06
N LEU A 3 33.95 -24.10 -34.72
CA LEU A 3 32.80 -23.62 -33.96
C LEU A 3 32.67 -22.10 -34.10
N PRO A 4 31.48 -21.53 -34.14
CA PRO A 4 31.29 -20.08 -34.15
C PRO A 4 31.51 -19.49 -32.77
N THR A 5 32.26 -18.41 -32.70
CA THR A 5 32.48 -17.55 -31.54
C THR A 5 31.21 -16.77 -31.24
N ASP A 6 30.72 -16.94 -30.02
CA ASP A 6 29.62 -16.19 -29.43
C ASP A 6 30.06 -14.73 -29.22
N ALA A 7 29.37 -13.81 -29.85
CA ALA A 7 29.58 -12.38 -29.65
C ALA A 7 28.82 -11.94 -28.42
N ALA A 8 29.55 -11.63 -27.34
CA ALA A 8 29.00 -10.99 -26.15
C ALA A 8 28.42 -9.61 -26.54
N GLU A 9 27.13 -9.49 -26.39
CA GLU A 9 26.37 -8.24 -26.52
C GLU A 9 26.75 -7.32 -25.36
N THR A 10 27.52 -6.29 -25.65
CA THR A 10 27.94 -5.29 -24.66
C THR A 10 26.75 -4.43 -24.28
N ALA A 11 26.26 -4.63 -23.06
CA ALA A 11 25.28 -3.73 -22.43
C ALA A 11 25.83 -2.29 -22.41
N ASN A 12 25.04 -1.37 -22.92
CA ASN A 12 25.33 0.06 -22.95
C ASN A 12 25.16 0.67 -21.52
N PRO A 13 26.22 1.15 -20.82
CA PRO A 13 26.11 1.65 -19.46
C PRO A 13 25.76 3.15 -19.42
N GLY A 14 24.72 3.59 -20.12
CA GLY A 14 24.40 5.01 -20.26
C GLY A 14 22.93 5.38 -20.39
N ALA A 15 22.00 4.44 -20.31
CA ALA A 15 20.59 4.77 -20.24
C ALA A 15 20.23 5.12 -18.80
N VAL A 16 20.26 6.42 -18.46
CA VAL A 16 19.57 6.95 -17.29
C VAL A 16 18.08 6.69 -17.54
N ASN A 17 17.50 5.71 -16.84
CA ASN A 17 16.06 5.48 -16.86
C ASN A 17 15.42 6.81 -16.45
N PRO A 18 14.52 7.42 -17.23
CA PRO A 18 13.79 8.58 -16.77
C PRO A 18 13.07 8.16 -15.48
N VAL A 19 13.26 8.91 -14.40
CA VAL A 19 12.52 8.73 -13.15
C VAL A 19 11.06 8.57 -13.53
N ALA A 20 10.50 7.39 -13.32
CA ALA A 20 9.11 7.13 -13.67
C ALA A 20 8.26 8.15 -12.94
N VAL A 21 7.61 9.04 -13.68
CA VAL A 21 6.75 10.07 -13.10
C VAL A 21 5.66 9.34 -12.34
N ASN A 22 5.59 9.57 -11.03
CA ASN A 22 4.53 8.98 -10.22
C ASN A 22 3.17 9.53 -10.70
N LEU A 23 2.38 8.68 -11.35
CA LEU A 23 1.11 9.06 -11.98
C LEU A 23 0.11 9.66 -10.98
N TRP A 24 0.24 9.34 -9.70
CA TRP A 24 -0.63 9.85 -8.62
C TRP A 24 -0.43 11.34 -8.29
N SER A 25 0.64 11.96 -8.80
CA SER A 25 0.78 13.42 -8.81
C SER A 25 -0.18 14.10 -9.81
N ASN A 26 -0.77 13.34 -10.75
CA ASN A 26 -1.71 13.84 -11.75
C ASN A 26 -3.17 13.74 -11.25
N ALA A 27 -3.86 14.87 -11.14
CA ALA A 27 -5.25 14.95 -10.68
C ALA A 27 -6.25 14.16 -11.57
N ASP A 28 -5.99 14.09 -12.89
CA ASP A 28 -6.84 13.35 -13.83
C ASP A 28 -6.72 11.85 -13.60
N HIS A 29 -5.50 11.33 -13.34
CA HIS A 29 -5.27 9.93 -13.00
C HIS A 29 -6.01 9.55 -11.70
N ALA A 30 -5.85 10.36 -10.65
CA ALA A 30 -6.56 10.18 -9.39
C ALA A 30 -8.09 10.15 -9.57
N THR A 31 -8.63 11.02 -10.41
CA THR A 31 -10.07 11.09 -10.70
C THR A 31 -10.57 9.86 -11.46
N GLN A 32 -9.83 9.41 -12.48
CA GLN A 32 -10.16 8.20 -13.26
C GLN A 32 -10.12 6.94 -12.38
N TYR A 33 -9.13 6.82 -11.50
CA TYR A 33 -9.06 5.74 -10.53
C TYR A 33 -10.30 5.69 -9.62
N LEU A 34 -10.69 6.83 -9.05
CA LEU A 34 -11.86 6.89 -8.16
C LEU A 34 -13.15 6.48 -8.88
N ALA A 35 -13.31 6.83 -10.15
CA ALA A 35 -14.47 6.44 -10.95
C ALA A 35 -14.54 4.92 -11.20
N ARG A 36 -13.38 4.24 -11.36
CA ARG A 36 -13.30 2.79 -11.59
C ARG A 36 -13.28 1.97 -10.30
N ARG A 37 -12.86 2.56 -9.19
CA ARG A 37 -12.68 1.87 -7.90
C ARG A 37 -13.90 1.06 -7.46
N SER A 38 -15.10 1.58 -7.63
CA SER A 38 -16.35 0.94 -7.23
C SER A 38 -16.79 -0.23 -8.12
N THR A 39 -16.13 -0.45 -9.25
CA THR A 39 -16.51 -1.52 -10.21
C THR A 39 -15.85 -2.86 -9.88
N PHE A 40 -14.91 -2.91 -8.95
CA PHE A 40 -14.19 -4.14 -8.58
C PHE A 40 -14.94 -4.91 -7.48
N PRO A 41 -15.56 -6.07 -7.78
CA PRO A 41 -16.46 -6.78 -6.85
C PRO A 41 -15.74 -7.35 -5.62
N TRP A 42 -14.43 -7.62 -5.71
CA TRP A 42 -13.61 -8.15 -4.62
C TRP A 42 -13.23 -7.10 -3.57
N ARG A 43 -13.41 -5.82 -3.88
CA ARG A 43 -12.83 -4.72 -3.11
C ARG A 43 -13.50 -4.55 -1.75
N ASP A 44 -14.81 -4.64 -1.68
CA ASP A 44 -15.54 -4.50 -0.42
C ASP A 44 -15.20 -5.64 0.54
N THR A 45 -15.15 -6.88 0.06
CA THR A 45 -14.71 -8.04 0.85
C THR A 45 -13.28 -7.87 1.37
N ALA A 46 -12.36 -7.38 0.54
CA ALA A 46 -10.98 -7.13 0.96
C ALA A 46 -10.91 -6.06 2.06
N TYR A 47 -11.70 -4.99 1.98
CA TYR A 47 -11.79 -3.98 3.04
C TYR A 47 -12.45 -4.52 4.32
N GLU A 48 -13.45 -5.41 4.22
CA GLU A 48 -14.05 -6.08 5.38
C GLU A 48 -12.98 -6.87 6.15
N HIS A 49 -12.18 -7.69 5.45
CA HIS A 49 -11.06 -8.40 6.08
C HIS A 49 -9.99 -7.47 6.67
N LEU A 50 -9.69 -6.34 6.02
CA LEU A 50 -8.78 -5.33 6.60
C LEU A 50 -9.34 -4.82 7.94
N MET A 51 -10.64 -4.53 8.00
CA MET A 51 -11.29 -4.01 9.21
C MET A 51 -11.31 -5.03 10.36
N GLU A 52 -11.39 -6.34 10.08
CA GLU A 52 -11.33 -7.40 11.09
C GLU A 52 -10.00 -7.43 11.88
N TRP A 53 -8.92 -6.89 11.28
CA TRP A 53 -7.60 -6.81 11.89
C TRP A 53 -7.43 -5.62 12.84
N ILE A 54 -8.27 -4.61 12.74
CA ILE A 54 -8.20 -3.43 13.61
C ILE A 54 -8.71 -3.84 15.01
N PRO A 55 -8.00 -3.47 16.10
CA PRO A 55 -8.50 -3.71 17.45
C PRO A 55 -9.91 -3.14 17.64
N GLU A 56 -10.73 -3.78 18.47
CA GLU A 56 -12.12 -3.33 18.74
C GLU A 56 -12.20 -1.90 19.30
N THR A 57 -11.19 -1.49 20.06
CA THR A 57 -11.16 -0.17 20.73
C THR A 57 -9.80 0.51 20.57
N PRO A 58 -9.37 0.82 19.33
CA PRO A 58 -8.12 1.52 19.13
C PRO A 58 -8.28 2.98 19.56
N ARG A 59 -7.25 3.55 20.16
CA ARG A 59 -7.21 4.97 20.51
C ARG A 59 -6.70 5.81 19.33
N ARG A 60 -5.67 5.28 18.64
CA ARG A 60 -5.00 5.97 17.53
C ARG A 60 -4.71 5.02 16.39
N VAL A 61 -5.07 5.42 15.18
CA VAL A 61 -4.80 4.66 13.95
C VAL A 61 -4.10 5.56 12.93
N LEU A 62 -3.09 5.01 12.25
CA LEU A 62 -2.41 5.65 11.11
C LEU A 62 -2.85 4.99 9.81
N ASP A 63 -3.31 5.79 8.84
CA ASP A 63 -3.66 5.36 7.48
C ASP A 63 -2.60 5.86 6.49
N LEU A 64 -1.77 4.94 5.98
CA LEU A 64 -0.64 5.20 5.07
C LEU A 64 -1.11 5.17 3.61
N GLY A 65 -0.94 6.27 2.90
CA GLY A 65 -1.43 6.42 1.53
C GLY A 65 -2.96 6.42 1.50
N CYS A 66 -3.56 7.28 2.32
CA CYS A 66 -5.00 7.27 2.61
C CYS A 66 -5.89 7.60 1.39
N GLY A 67 -5.33 8.14 0.32
CA GLY A 67 -6.07 8.60 -0.84
C GLY A 67 -7.15 9.63 -0.46
N ASP A 68 -8.39 9.37 -0.88
CA ASP A 68 -9.55 10.19 -0.53
C ASP A 68 -10.11 9.94 0.88
N GLY A 69 -9.37 9.20 1.71
CA GLY A 69 -9.74 8.90 3.10
C GLY A 69 -10.77 7.77 3.27
N LEU A 70 -10.85 6.83 2.32
CA LEU A 70 -11.86 5.76 2.39
C LEU A 70 -11.63 4.86 3.60
N VAL A 71 -10.39 4.38 3.81
CA VAL A 71 -10.06 3.48 4.94
C VAL A 71 -10.14 4.23 6.25
N ALA A 72 -9.57 5.43 6.33
CA ALA A 72 -9.69 6.31 7.51
C ALA A 72 -11.16 6.52 7.92
N GLY A 73 -12.07 6.71 6.94
CA GLY A 73 -13.50 6.83 7.20
C GLY A 73 -14.13 5.56 7.75
N ARG A 74 -13.82 4.38 7.19
CA ARG A 74 -14.29 3.09 7.69
C ARG A 74 -13.83 2.84 9.14
N VAL A 75 -12.56 3.16 9.44
CA VAL A 75 -12.00 3.05 10.81
C VAL A 75 -12.75 3.98 11.76
N PHE A 76 -12.93 5.23 11.39
CA PHE A 76 -13.61 6.22 12.22
C PHE A 76 -15.07 5.83 12.52
N ASP A 77 -15.79 5.34 11.51
CA ASP A 77 -17.17 4.90 11.63
C ASP A 77 -17.33 3.63 12.50
N ALA A 78 -16.36 2.71 12.43
CA ALA A 78 -16.37 1.46 13.18
C ALA A 78 -15.86 1.58 14.62
N CYS A 79 -15.00 2.57 14.91
CA CYS A 79 -14.30 2.71 16.19
C CYS A 79 -14.62 4.06 16.86
N PRO A 80 -15.71 4.16 17.63
CA PRO A 80 -16.10 5.43 18.25
C PRO A 80 -15.01 6.03 19.14
N GLY A 81 -14.64 7.28 18.88
CA GLY A 81 -13.64 8.02 19.66
C GLY A 81 -12.19 7.79 19.21
N VAL A 82 -11.95 7.02 18.16
CA VAL A 82 -10.60 6.83 17.60
C VAL A 82 -10.05 8.13 17.01
N GLU A 83 -8.79 8.40 17.27
CA GLU A 83 -8.02 9.42 16.54
C GLU A 83 -7.38 8.78 15.31
N VAL A 84 -7.62 9.35 14.13
CA VAL A 84 -7.02 8.87 12.89
C VAL A 84 -6.07 9.91 12.33
N LEU A 85 -4.82 9.52 12.10
CA LEU A 85 -3.88 10.26 11.28
C LEU A 85 -3.85 9.63 9.90
N ALA A 86 -4.26 10.37 8.87
CA ALA A 86 -4.32 9.91 7.50
C ALA A 86 -3.31 10.68 6.64
N CYS A 87 -2.41 10.01 5.95
CA CYS A 87 -1.39 10.66 5.14
C CYS A 87 -1.39 10.19 3.70
N ASP A 88 -1.12 11.10 2.79
CA ASP A 88 -0.93 10.86 1.35
C ASP A 88 -0.05 11.96 0.77
N PHE A 89 0.59 11.72 -0.39
CA PHE A 89 1.38 12.76 -1.06
C PHE A 89 0.60 13.46 -2.17
N SER A 90 -0.49 12.88 -2.66
CA SER A 90 -1.29 13.41 -3.76
C SER A 90 -2.17 14.57 -3.32
N ALA A 91 -1.86 15.79 -3.76
CA ALA A 91 -2.63 16.99 -3.43
C ALA A 91 -4.12 16.87 -3.80
N ALA A 92 -4.42 16.18 -4.92
CA ALA A 92 -5.80 15.95 -5.37
C ALA A 92 -6.55 15.02 -4.42
N MET A 93 -5.91 13.96 -3.93
CA MET A 93 -6.46 13.03 -2.96
C MET A 93 -6.64 13.69 -1.59
N LEU A 94 -5.62 14.41 -1.12
CA LEU A 94 -5.68 15.14 0.16
C LEU A 94 -6.79 16.19 0.20
N THR A 95 -7.06 16.87 -0.92
CA THR A 95 -8.20 17.80 -1.01
C THR A 95 -9.51 17.07 -0.71
N ARG A 96 -9.74 15.92 -1.33
CA ARG A 96 -10.95 15.10 -1.11
C ARG A 96 -11.04 14.54 0.30
N ALA A 97 -9.91 14.07 0.84
CA ALA A 97 -9.86 13.59 2.23
C ALA A 97 -10.17 14.71 3.23
N ARG A 98 -9.60 15.91 3.03
CA ARG A 98 -9.91 17.08 3.89
C ARG A 98 -11.37 17.52 3.79
N GLU A 99 -11.95 17.48 2.60
CA GLU A 99 -13.40 17.74 2.41
C GLU A 99 -14.25 16.70 3.13
N ARG A 100 -13.91 15.40 3.03
CA ARG A 100 -14.59 14.30 3.72
C ARG A 100 -14.60 14.51 5.22
N PHE A 101 -13.50 14.93 5.82
CA PHE A 101 -13.32 15.04 7.26
C PHE A 101 -13.45 16.47 7.81
N ALA A 102 -13.95 17.41 7.02
CA ALA A 102 -14.04 18.82 7.41
C ALA A 102 -14.82 19.05 8.73
N ALA A 103 -15.78 18.19 9.06
CA ALA A 103 -16.56 18.24 10.31
C ALA A 103 -16.12 17.18 11.35
N THR A 104 -14.97 16.52 11.15
CA THR A 104 -14.54 15.36 11.96
C THR A 104 -13.18 15.66 12.62
N PRO A 105 -13.17 16.32 13.79
CA PRO A 105 -11.93 16.84 14.41
C PRO A 105 -10.96 15.74 14.87
N LEU A 106 -11.42 14.50 15.01
CA LEU A 106 -10.58 13.34 15.38
C LEU A 106 -9.85 12.72 14.18
N VAL A 107 -10.12 13.17 12.95
CA VAL A 107 -9.38 12.74 11.77
C VAL A 107 -8.49 13.88 11.29
N THR A 108 -7.18 13.67 11.35
CA THR A 108 -6.17 14.62 10.85
C THR A 108 -5.62 14.14 9.52
N VAL A 109 -5.67 15.00 8.50
CA VAL A 109 -5.18 14.70 7.16
C VAL A 109 -3.91 15.50 6.89
N VAL A 110 -2.78 14.80 6.68
CA VAL A 110 -1.46 15.40 6.45
C VAL A 110 -0.87 14.99 5.11
N GLU A 111 0.00 15.84 4.57
CA GLU A 111 0.79 15.52 3.39
C GLU A 111 2.06 14.79 3.80
N HIS A 112 2.32 13.63 3.19
CA HIS A 112 3.55 12.88 3.40
C HIS A 112 3.76 11.91 2.24
N ASP A 113 5.02 11.86 1.75
CA ASP A 113 5.45 10.92 0.73
C ASP A 113 6.03 9.66 1.41
N LEU A 114 5.52 8.48 1.06
CA LEU A 114 6.01 7.21 1.60
C LEU A 114 7.43 6.85 1.13
N ASP A 115 7.97 7.52 0.13
CA ASP A 115 9.39 7.43 -0.21
C ASP A 115 10.29 8.10 0.85
N GLU A 116 9.74 8.98 1.71
CA GLU A 116 10.43 9.63 2.83
C GLU A 116 10.17 8.88 4.16
N PRO A 117 11.10 8.95 5.14
CA PRO A 117 10.90 8.32 6.44
C PRO A 117 9.69 8.88 7.20
N LEU A 118 8.97 8.00 7.92
CA LEU A 118 7.83 8.41 8.75
C LEU A 118 8.29 9.36 9.88
N PRO A 119 7.65 10.53 10.04
CA PRO A 119 8.00 11.51 11.05
C PRO A 119 7.95 10.94 12.48
N ALA A 120 9.02 11.20 13.25
CA ALA A 120 9.14 10.65 14.59
C ALA A 120 8.13 11.25 15.58
N ASP A 121 7.70 12.47 15.36
CA ASP A 121 6.74 13.23 16.17
C ASP A 121 5.28 12.80 15.98
N TRP A 122 4.98 11.91 15.03
CA TRP A 122 3.64 11.34 14.91
C TRP A 122 3.24 10.44 16.10
N GLY A 123 4.22 10.01 16.91
CA GLY A 123 3.98 9.15 18.08
C GLY A 123 3.72 7.70 17.72
N GLN A 124 2.94 7.01 18.54
CA GLN A 124 2.61 5.59 18.40
C GLN A 124 1.13 5.38 18.14
N PHE A 125 0.78 4.20 17.57
CA PHE A 125 -0.55 3.86 17.12
C PHE A 125 -0.91 2.43 17.56
N ASP A 126 -2.19 2.21 17.89
CA ASP A 126 -2.73 0.87 18.17
C ASP A 126 -2.86 0.05 16.87
N ALA A 127 -3.05 0.73 15.74
CA ALA A 127 -3.02 0.11 14.42
C ALA A 127 -2.40 1.05 13.37
N VAL A 128 -1.68 0.46 12.40
CA VAL A 128 -1.27 1.12 11.17
C VAL A 128 -1.91 0.34 10.02
N VAL A 129 -2.61 1.05 9.17
CA VAL A 129 -3.31 0.47 8.00
C VAL A 129 -2.78 1.09 6.71
N SER A 130 -2.84 0.33 5.64
CA SER A 130 -2.60 0.83 4.28
C SER A 130 -3.47 0.06 3.30
N ALA A 131 -3.95 0.73 2.26
CA ALA A 131 -4.69 0.05 1.20
C ALA A 131 -4.31 0.59 -0.17
N PHE A 132 -3.68 -0.25 -0.99
CA PHE A 132 -3.30 0.07 -2.37
C PHE A 132 -2.40 1.32 -2.51
N ALA A 133 -1.39 1.44 -1.65
CA ALA A 133 -0.46 2.56 -1.66
C ALA A 133 1.01 2.12 -1.67
N ILE A 134 1.39 1.16 -0.84
CA ILE A 134 2.80 0.79 -0.62
C ILE A 134 3.43 0.13 -1.86
N HIS A 135 2.64 -0.46 -2.76
CA HIS A 135 3.16 -1.03 -4.01
C HIS A 135 3.76 0.00 -4.98
N HIS A 136 3.60 1.29 -4.73
CA HIS A 136 4.23 2.34 -5.54
C HIS A 136 5.64 2.71 -5.07
N VAL A 137 6.09 2.28 -3.89
CA VAL A 137 7.47 2.51 -3.42
C VAL A 137 8.39 1.34 -3.76
N GLY A 138 9.70 1.58 -3.88
CA GLY A 138 10.69 0.54 -4.19
C GLY A 138 10.87 -0.46 -3.05
N ASP A 139 11.40 -1.66 -3.34
CA ASP A 139 11.47 -2.76 -2.38
C ASP A 139 12.33 -2.44 -1.15
N GLU A 140 13.48 -1.78 -1.33
CA GLU A 140 14.30 -1.32 -0.21
C GLU A 140 13.52 -0.34 0.69
N ARG A 141 12.74 0.55 0.07
CA ARG A 141 11.91 1.50 0.81
C ARG A 141 10.72 0.83 1.50
N LYS A 142 10.06 -0.16 0.86
CA LYS A 142 9.01 -0.98 1.52
C LYS A 142 9.54 -1.62 2.79
N HIS A 143 10.72 -2.27 2.70
CA HIS A 143 11.33 -2.91 3.85
C HIS A 143 11.65 -1.91 4.97
N ALA A 144 12.22 -0.74 4.64
CA ALA A 144 12.47 0.33 5.59
C ALA A 144 11.16 0.87 6.21
N LEU A 145 10.13 1.09 5.39
CA LEU A 145 8.81 1.53 5.85
C LEU A 145 8.19 0.53 6.84
N TYR A 146 8.30 -0.78 6.60
CA TYR A 146 7.83 -1.80 7.53
C TYR A 146 8.58 -1.75 8.88
N ALA A 147 9.89 -1.48 8.86
CA ALA A 147 10.65 -1.27 10.08
C ALA A 147 10.22 -0.01 10.84
N GLU A 148 9.93 1.08 10.12
CA GLU A 148 9.41 2.32 10.70
C GLU A 148 8.00 2.12 11.28
N VAL A 149 7.12 1.40 10.59
CA VAL A 149 5.79 1.03 11.10
C VAL A 149 5.91 0.25 12.40
N LEU A 150 6.82 -0.74 12.48
CA LEU A 150 7.06 -1.49 13.73
C LEU A 150 7.44 -0.56 14.89
N GLN A 151 8.24 0.47 14.63
CA GLN A 151 8.61 1.45 15.64
C GLN A 151 7.43 2.34 16.06
N ARG A 152 6.50 2.65 15.14
CA ARG A 152 5.31 3.47 15.39
C ARG A 152 4.15 2.71 16.03
N LEU A 153 4.17 1.38 16.03
CA LEU A 153 3.14 0.60 16.71
C LEU A 153 3.36 0.59 18.23
N GLU A 154 2.27 0.64 18.99
CA GLU A 154 2.25 0.30 20.40
C GLU A 154 2.57 -1.20 20.58
N PRO A 155 3.10 -1.64 21.74
CA PRO A 155 3.25 -3.07 22.02
C PRO A 155 1.92 -3.82 21.85
N GLY A 156 1.91 -4.86 21.00
CA GLY A 156 0.70 -5.60 20.61
C GLY A 156 -0.15 -4.92 19.54
N GLY A 157 0.26 -3.76 19.05
CA GLY A 157 -0.38 -3.06 17.94
C GLY A 157 -0.27 -3.82 16.62
N VAL A 158 -1.16 -3.52 15.68
CA VAL A 158 -1.30 -4.26 14.42
C VAL A 158 -0.88 -3.45 13.21
N PHE A 159 -0.25 -4.10 12.24
CA PHE A 159 -0.06 -3.61 10.89
C PHE A 159 -0.95 -4.41 9.93
N SER A 160 -1.77 -3.72 9.14
CA SER A 160 -2.70 -4.31 8.18
C SER A 160 -2.53 -3.62 6.82
N ASN A 161 -1.91 -4.34 5.87
CA ASN A 161 -1.59 -3.81 4.54
C ASN A 161 -2.36 -4.59 3.46
N LEU A 162 -3.41 -3.97 2.91
CA LEU A 162 -4.13 -4.48 1.75
C LEU A 162 -3.42 -4.02 0.47
N GLU A 163 -2.79 -4.96 -0.24
CA GLU A 163 -1.78 -4.63 -1.22
C GLU A 163 -2.01 -5.29 -2.59
N HIS A 164 -1.50 -4.63 -3.63
CA HIS A 164 -1.27 -5.21 -4.95
C HIS A 164 0.10 -5.88 -4.95
N VAL A 165 0.14 -7.20 -5.06
CA VAL A 165 1.37 -8.01 -4.99
C VAL A 165 1.71 -8.62 -6.34
N ALA A 166 2.99 -8.89 -6.58
CA ALA A 166 3.43 -9.52 -7.82
C ALA A 166 2.83 -10.91 -7.99
N SER A 167 2.41 -11.24 -9.21
CA SER A 167 2.12 -12.61 -9.61
C SER A 167 3.40 -13.46 -9.66
N PRO A 168 3.32 -14.75 -9.31
CA PRO A 168 4.46 -15.67 -9.44
C PRO A 168 4.92 -15.86 -10.89
N THR A 169 4.06 -15.66 -11.88
CA THR A 169 4.36 -15.83 -13.31
C THR A 169 3.69 -14.77 -14.17
N GLY A 170 4.30 -14.43 -15.32
CA GLY A 170 3.68 -13.51 -16.29
C GLY A 170 2.35 -14.02 -16.87
N GLU A 171 2.09 -15.34 -16.85
CA GLU A 171 0.81 -15.90 -17.26
C GLU A 171 -0.30 -15.55 -16.28
N LEU A 172 -0.04 -15.68 -14.97
CA LEU A 172 -0.98 -15.30 -13.93
C LEU A 172 -1.23 -13.78 -13.91
N HIS A 173 -0.19 -12.99 -14.19
CA HIS A 173 -0.34 -11.54 -14.33
C HIS A 173 -1.24 -11.17 -15.51
N ARG A 174 -1.08 -11.79 -16.68
CA ARG A 174 -2.00 -11.58 -17.81
C ARG A 174 -3.42 -11.97 -17.46
N ALA A 175 -3.62 -13.11 -16.78
CA ALA A 175 -4.95 -13.54 -16.33
C ALA A 175 -5.57 -12.60 -15.28
N TRP A 176 -4.74 -11.88 -14.53
CA TRP A 176 -5.17 -10.79 -13.64
C TRP A 176 -5.67 -9.59 -14.46
N LEU A 177 -4.89 -9.08 -15.40
CA LEU A 177 -5.28 -7.96 -16.26
C LEU A 177 -6.57 -8.25 -17.04
N GLU A 178 -6.69 -9.45 -17.62
CA GLU A 178 -7.91 -9.91 -18.29
C GLU A 178 -9.13 -9.86 -17.35
N ALA A 179 -8.97 -10.29 -16.10
CA ALA A 179 -10.06 -10.26 -15.12
C ALA A 179 -10.49 -8.85 -14.71
N LEU A 180 -9.59 -7.87 -14.85
CA LEU A 180 -9.89 -6.45 -14.65
C LEU A 180 -10.44 -5.78 -15.93
N GLY A 181 -10.42 -6.44 -17.08
CA GLY A 181 -10.69 -5.82 -18.38
C GLY A 181 -9.65 -4.78 -18.79
N THR A 182 -8.41 -4.93 -18.29
CA THR A 182 -7.28 -4.03 -18.56
C THR A 182 -6.40 -4.64 -19.64
N ALA A 183 -6.06 -3.87 -20.67
CA ALA A 183 -5.10 -4.32 -21.67
C ALA A 183 -3.67 -4.26 -21.08
N PRO A 184 -2.73 -5.16 -21.50
CA PRO A 184 -1.38 -5.16 -20.95
C PRO A 184 -0.62 -3.83 -21.10
N GLU A 185 -0.90 -3.07 -22.15
CA GLU A 185 -0.35 -1.74 -22.41
C GLU A 185 -0.91 -0.64 -21.49
N ASP A 186 -2.04 -0.91 -20.83
CA ASP A 186 -2.70 -0.01 -19.89
C ASP A 186 -2.38 -0.36 -18.43
N ASP A 187 -1.50 -1.34 -18.18
CA ASP A 187 -1.00 -1.63 -16.84
C ASP A 187 -0.25 -0.40 -16.27
N ASP A 188 -0.43 -0.16 -14.97
CA ASP A 188 0.15 1.03 -14.34
C ASP A 188 1.68 0.90 -14.24
N PRO A 189 2.47 1.69 -15.01
CA PRO A 189 3.92 1.61 -15.00
C PRO A 189 4.55 2.12 -13.70
N SER A 190 3.78 2.76 -12.80
CA SER A 190 4.26 3.19 -11.49
C SER A 190 4.25 2.07 -10.45
N ASN A 191 3.65 0.91 -10.77
CA ASN A 191 3.66 -0.26 -9.91
C ASN A 191 5.08 -0.81 -9.72
N LYS A 192 5.48 -1.00 -8.47
CA LYS A 192 6.73 -1.64 -8.04
C LYS A 192 6.37 -2.84 -7.18
N LEU A 193 5.80 -3.87 -7.83
CA LEU A 193 5.21 -4.99 -7.13
C LEU A 193 6.29 -5.92 -6.53
N ALA A 194 6.18 -6.20 -5.25
CA ALA A 194 6.90 -7.29 -4.60
C ALA A 194 5.97 -8.50 -4.41
N SER A 195 6.53 -9.72 -4.38
CA SER A 195 5.71 -10.90 -4.11
C SER A 195 5.18 -10.89 -2.67
N MET A 196 4.03 -11.53 -2.46
CA MET A 196 3.45 -11.69 -1.13
C MET A 196 4.44 -12.39 -0.18
N GLU A 197 5.08 -13.47 -0.65
CA GLU A 197 6.01 -14.28 0.13
C GLU A 197 7.18 -13.46 0.65
N VAL A 198 7.80 -12.67 -0.22
CA VAL A 198 8.94 -11.80 0.14
C VAL A 198 8.52 -10.76 1.18
N GLN A 199 7.34 -10.14 1.02
CA GLN A 199 6.86 -9.15 1.99
C GLN A 199 6.55 -9.77 3.36
N LEU A 200 5.97 -10.99 3.40
CA LEU A 200 5.76 -11.73 4.65
C LEU A 200 7.08 -12.14 5.30
N GLU A 201 8.11 -12.47 4.52
CA GLU A 201 9.46 -12.76 5.03
C GLU A 201 10.07 -11.49 5.66
N TRP A 202 10.02 -10.35 4.97
CA TRP A 202 10.48 -9.07 5.53
C TRP A 202 9.84 -8.74 6.88
N LEU A 203 8.53 -8.92 7.01
CA LEU A 203 7.83 -8.67 8.26
C LEU A 203 8.33 -9.60 9.39
N ARG A 204 8.57 -10.89 9.10
CA ARG A 204 9.12 -11.85 10.08
C ARG A 204 10.54 -11.48 10.49
N ASP A 205 11.40 -11.14 9.53
CA ASP A 205 12.81 -10.79 9.78
C ASP A 205 12.93 -9.49 10.60
N LEU A 206 12.00 -8.56 10.45
CA LEU A 206 11.91 -7.34 11.26
C LEU A 206 11.42 -7.60 12.69
N GLY A 207 10.92 -8.80 13.00
CA GLY A 207 10.50 -9.18 14.34
C GLY A 207 9.00 -8.99 14.63
N TYR A 208 8.18 -8.85 13.61
CA TYR A 208 6.73 -8.92 13.79
C TYR A 208 6.30 -10.35 14.15
N GLU A 209 5.24 -10.45 14.93
CA GLU A 209 4.55 -11.70 15.28
C GLU A 209 3.24 -11.85 14.49
N GLN A 210 2.69 -13.06 14.46
CA GLN A 210 1.43 -13.38 13.79
C GLN A 210 1.38 -12.90 12.33
N VAL A 211 2.51 -13.02 11.63
CA VAL A 211 2.66 -12.59 10.23
C VAL A 211 2.00 -13.60 9.31
N ASP A 212 0.94 -13.19 8.63
CA ASP A 212 0.24 -14.04 7.67
C ASP A 212 -0.46 -13.21 6.56
N CYS A 213 -0.93 -13.91 5.52
CA CYS A 213 -1.84 -13.38 4.52
C CYS A 213 -3.27 -13.75 4.89
N HIS A 214 -4.10 -12.77 5.25
CA HIS A 214 -5.45 -12.95 5.78
C HIS A 214 -6.55 -12.90 4.71
N TYR A 215 -6.21 -12.37 3.54
CA TYR A 215 -7.05 -12.40 2.35
C TYR A 215 -6.17 -12.49 1.11
N LYS A 216 -6.54 -13.32 0.15
CA LYS A 216 -5.84 -13.42 -1.13
C LYS A 216 -6.84 -13.62 -2.26
N TRP A 217 -6.81 -12.72 -3.23
CA TRP A 217 -7.51 -12.89 -4.49
C TRP A 217 -6.62 -12.41 -5.64
N ARG A 218 -6.12 -13.36 -6.44
CA ARG A 218 -5.15 -13.10 -7.52
C ARG A 218 -3.96 -12.26 -7.03
N GLU A 219 -3.79 -11.04 -7.53
CA GLU A 219 -2.72 -10.11 -7.12
C GLU A 219 -3.10 -9.19 -5.95
N ILE A 220 -4.26 -9.40 -5.34
CA ILE A 220 -4.66 -8.68 -4.14
C ILE A 220 -4.40 -9.54 -2.92
N ALA A 221 -3.66 -9.00 -1.95
CA ALA A 221 -3.34 -9.68 -0.70
C ALA A 221 -3.51 -8.74 0.50
N LEU A 222 -4.05 -9.24 1.60
CA LEU A 222 -4.04 -8.58 2.89
C LEU A 222 -2.93 -9.19 3.74
N LEU A 223 -1.87 -8.43 3.95
CA LEU A 223 -0.75 -8.79 4.82
C LEU A 223 -1.02 -8.25 6.22
N GLY A 224 -1.10 -9.12 7.21
CA GLY A 224 -1.31 -8.76 8.61
C GLY A 224 -0.14 -9.18 9.48
N ALA A 225 0.19 -8.33 10.46
CA ALA A 225 1.26 -8.58 11.41
C ALA A 225 1.04 -7.82 12.71
N LYS A 226 1.65 -8.28 13.81
CA LYS A 226 1.58 -7.62 15.12
C LYS A 226 2.95 -7.29 15.67
N LYS A 227 3.07 -6.15 16.33
CA LYS A 227 4.22 -5.85 17.17
C LYS A 227 4.19 -6.74 18.40
N PRO A 228 5.31 -7.35 18.82
CA PRO A 228 5.43 -8.05 20.10
C PRO A 228 4.98 -7.18 21.28
N ARG A 229 4.50 -7.84 22.35
CA ARG A 229 4.11 -7.18 23.60
C ARG A 229 5.27 -6.83 24.50
#